data_bda40acbb54444721720b780c532e51a
#
_entry.id   bda40acbb54444721720b780c532e51a
#
_cell.length_a   1.000
_cell.length_b   1.000
_cell.length_c   1.000
_cell.angle_alpha   90.00
_cell.angle_beta   90.00
_cell.angle_gamma   90.00
#
_symmetry.space_group_name_H-M   'P 1'
#
loop_
_entity.id
_entity.type
_entity.pdbx_description
1 polymer ?
#
loop_
_entity_poly.entity_id
_entity_poly.type
_entity_poly.pdbx_seq_one_letter_code
_entity_poly.pdbx_strand_id
1 'polypeptide(L)'
;DFGKHVIPYCFENDRRMFAYEFNGYWKDVGTLGSYWEANMELVDLIPEFNLYEEYWKIYTKNDAIEPLYIAKGGHVERSIMGEGCECYGHVEHSVIGANVKIGRGAVIRDSIIMCDTEIGSNVTIDKSIIAENCKVGDNVTLGFGQEKPNVLNESIYSFGLVTIGEDSVIPDGVKIGKNTAISGVTYEEDYKDGVLEGGEVIIKAGDGK
;
A
#
# COMPACT_ATOMS: atom_id res chain seq x y z
N ASP A 1 16.69 8.29 -20.20
CA ASP A 1 16.33 9.17 -19.08
C ASP A 1 16.44 10.62 -19.51
N PHE A 2 15.39 11.43 -19.27
CA PHE A 2 15.37 12.86 -19.66
C PHE A 2 16.35 13.68 -18.86
N GLY A 3 16.40 13.49 -17.56
CA GLY A 3 17.27 14.28 -16.66
C GLY A 3 18.75 13.98 -16.84
N LYS A 4 19.09 12.69 -17.08
CA LYS A 4 20.50 12.27 -17.19
C LYS A 4 21.07 12.35 -18.60
N HIS A 5 20.24 12.24 -19.63
CA HIS A 5 20.72 12.11 -21.01
C HIS A 5 20.18 13.21 -21.93
N VAL A 6 18.85 13.40 -22.03
CA VAL A 6 18.26 14.30 -23.03
C VAL A 6 18.52 15.76 -22.70
N ILE A 7 18.27 16.17 -21.47
CA ILE A 7 18.49 17.58 -21.05
C ILE A 7 19.97 17.97 -21.13
N PRO A 8 20.93 17.20 -20.57
CA PRO A 8 22.35 17.48 -20.76
C PRO A 8 22.77 17.55 -22.24
N TYR A 9 22.35 16.59 -23.06
CA TYR A 9 22.64 16.60 -24.48
C TYR A 9 22.13 17.87 -25.17
N CYS A 10 20.91 18.32 -24.85
CA CYS A 10 20.37 19.56 -25.39
C CYS A 10 21.18 20.79 -24.97
N PHE A 11 21.64 20.80 -23.72
CA PHE A 11 22.50 21.86 -23.20
C PHE A 11 23.84 21.91 -23.93
N GLU A 12 24.52 20.78 -24.06
CA GLU A 12 25.84 20.64 -24.70
C GLU A 12 25.81 20.96 -26.19
N ASN A 13 24.65 20.82 -26.83
CA ASN A 13 24.47 21.08 -28.27
C ASN A 13 23.73 22.40 -28.58
N ASP A 14 23.73 23.34 -27.65
CA ASP A 14 23.14 24.69 -27.80
C ASP A 14 21.68 24.65 -28.34
N ARG A 15 20.90 23.62 -27.95
CA ARG A 15 19.49 23.55 -28.32
C ARG A 15 18.70 24.58 -27.51
N ARG A 16 17.72 25.22 -28.16
CA ARG A 16 16.83 26.16 -27.47
C ARG A 16 15.96 25.40 -26.46
N MET A 17 16.16 25.69 -25.19
CA MET A 17 15.40 25.13 -24.07
C MET A 17 14.69 26.23 -23.31
N PHE A 18 13.50 25.94 -22.86
CA PHE A 18 12.66 26.83 -22.07
C PHE A 18 12.18 26.07 -20.84
N ALA A 19 12.21 26.71 -19.69
CA ALA A 19 11.57 26.23 -18.49
C ALA A 19 10.14 26.79 -18.40
N TYR A 20 9.20 25.91 -18.07
CA TYR A 20 7.83 26.29 -17.74
C TYR A 20 7.59 26.01 -16.26
N GLU A 21 7.24 27.02 -15.48
CA GLU A 21 6.90 26.86 -14.08
C GLU A 21 5.47 26.32 -13.97
N PHE A 22 5.36 25.09 -13.43
CA PHE A 22 4.08 24.43 -13.21
C PHE A 22 3.60 24.68 -11.78
N ASN A 23 2.45 25.33 -11.61
CA ASN A 23 1.87 25.67 -10.30
C ASN A 23 0.71 24.72 -9.90
N GLY A 24 0.64 23.52 -10.46
CA GLY A 24 -0.35 22.50 -10.12
C GLY A 24 0.23 21.44 -9.18
N TYR A 25 -0.62 20.52 -8.77
CA TYR A 25 -0.19 19.35 -7.99
C TYR A 25 0.80 18.50 -8.80
N TRP A 26 1.95 18.23 -8.22
CA TRP A 26 2.95 17.31 -8.75
C TRP A 26 3.66 16.62 -7.59
N LYS A 27 3.72 15.29 -7.62
CA LYS A 27 4.42 14.49 -6.62
C LYS A 27 5.23 13.38 -7.27
N ASP A 28 6.49 13.26 -6.85
CA ASP A 28 7.35 12.13 -7.20
C ASP A 28 7.07 10.97 -6.22
N VAL A 29 6.65 9.83 -6.75
CA VAL A 29 6.36 8.61 -5.98
C VAL A 29 7.48 7.57 -6.09
N GLY A 30 8.72 8.02 -6.24
CA GLY A 30 9.91 7.18 -6.43
C GLY A 30 10.35 6.37 -5.20
N THR A 31 9.73 6.55 -4.04
CA THR A 31 10.00 5.77 -2.82
C THR A 31 8.69 5.22 -2.24
N LEU A 32 8.77 4.16 -1.40
CA LEU A 32 7.59 3.62 -0.71
C LEU A 32 6.93 4.66 0.19
N GLY A 33 7.74 5.50 0.86
CA GLY A 33 7.23 6.59 1.69
C GLY A 33 6.45 7.63 0.87
N SER A 34 7.01 8.13 -0.23
CA SER A 34 6.32 9.11 -1.08
C SER A 34 5.10 8.53 -1.79
N TYR A 35 5.14 7.23 -2.14
CA TYR A 35 3.97 6.52 -2.66
C TYR A 35 2.85 6.42 -1.61
N TRP A 36 3.21 6.05 -0.36
CA TRP A 36 2.26 6.00 0.75
C TRP A 36 1.66 7.39 1.03
N GLU A 37 2.50 8.42 1.16
CA GLU A 37 2.05 9.80 1.37
C GLU A 37 1.10 10.29 0.27
N ALA A 38 1.44 10.06 -1.01
CA ALA A 38 0.59 10.47 -2.13
C ALA A 38 -0.81 9.81 -2.09
N ASN A 39 -0.90 8.57 -1.60
CA ASN A 39 -2.18 7.90 -1.41
C ASN A 39 -2.93 8.45 -0.19
N MET A 40 -2.25 8.74 0.90
CA MET A 40 -2.90 9.32 2.10
C MET A 40 -3.41 10.73 1.84
N GLU A 41 -2.72 11.54 1.03
CA GLU A 41 -3.19 12.86 0.60
C GLU A 41 -4.55 12.80 -0.13
N LEU A 42 -4.88 11.69 -0.80
CA LEU A 42 -6.18 11.52 -1.47
C LEU A 42 -7.35 11.36 -0.50
N VAL A 43 -7.08 10.91 0.72
CA VAL A 43 -8.10 10.67 1.76
C VAL A 43 -8.13 11.77 2.83
N ASP A 44 -7.35 12.83 2.66
CA ASP A 44 -7.43 14.04 3.47
C ASP A 44 -8.78 14.74 3.34
N LEU A 45 -9.13 15.58 4.32
CA LEU A 45 -10.40 16.32 4.34
C LEU A 45 -10.59 17.23 3.12
N ILE A 46 -9.51 17.80 2.62
CA ILE A 46 -9.47 18.62 1.41
C ILE A 46 -8.26 18.14 0.59
N PRO A 47 -8.43 17.11 -0.26
CA PRO A 47 -7.35 16.62 -1.11
C PRO A 47 -6.87 17.72 -2.06
N GLU A 48 -5.57 17.92 -2.15
CA GLU A 48 -5.00 18.87 -3.11
C GLU A 48 -5.16 18.35 -4.56
N PHE A 49 -5.14 17.02 -4.74
CA PHE A 49 -5.42 16.36 -6.01
C PHE A 49 -6.85 15.86 -6.08
N ASN A 50 -7.63 16.37 -7.05
CA ASN A 50 -9.04 16.01 -7.21
C ASN A 50 -9.21 14.79 -8.14
N LEU A 51 -9.53 13.63 -7.58
CA LEU A 51 -9.88 12.43 -8.36
C LEU A 51 -11.23 12.53 -9.08
N TYR A 52 -12.10 13.46 -8.68
CA TYR A 52 -13.47 13.64 -9.18
C TYR A 52 -13.59 14.79 -10.19
N GLU A 53 -12.48 15.17 -10.85
CA GLU A 53 -12.47 16.23 -11.85
C GLU A 53 -13.38 15.88 -13.05
N GLU A 54 -14.42 16.68 -13.25
CA GLU A 54 -15.42 16.42 -14.29
C GLU A 54 -14.95 16.83 -15.70
N TYR A 55 -14.11 17.87 -15.78
CA TYR A 55 -13.68 18.45 -17.05
C TYR A 55 -12.45 17.78 -17.62
N TRP A 56 -11.66 17.12 -16.77
CA TRP A 56 -10.47 16.37 -17.19
C TRP A 56 -10.43 15.01 -16.49
N LYS A 57 -11.29 14.12 -16.96
CA LYS A 57 -11.42 12.78 -16.40
C LYS A 57 -10.18 11.93 -16.62
N ILE A 58 -9.77 11.21 -15.59
CA ILE A 58 -8.75 10.18 -15.68
C ILE A 58 -9.42 8.90 -16.17
N TYR A 59 -8.99 8.40 -17.32
CA TYR A 59 -9.49 7.15 -17.89
C TYR A 59 -8.53 6.02 -17.59
N THR A 60 -9.07 4.91 -17.12
CA THR A 60 -8.35 3.67 -16.88
C THR A 60 -9.19 2.49 -17.35
N LYS A 61 -8.60 1.30 -17.38
CA LYS A 61 -9.35 0.07 -17.59
C LYS A 61 -10.38 -0.07 -16.46
N ASN A 62 -11.63 -0.27 -16.84
CA ASN A 62 -12.72 -0.52 -15.91
C ASN A 62 -13.30 -1.90 -16.23
N ASP A 63 -13.07 -2.87 -15.37
CA ASP A 63 -13.72 -4.16 -15.42
C ASP A 63 -15.08 -4.02 -14.72
N ALA A 64 -16.12 -4.67 -15.25
CA ALA A 64 -17.44 -4.66 -14.63
C ALA A 64 -17.38 -5.51 -13.36
N ILE A 65 -17.25 -4.87 -12.21
CA ILE A 65 -17.13 -5.48 -10.88
C ILE A 65 -18.40 -5.13 -10.09
N GLU A 66 -18.76 -5.97 -9.12
CA GLU A 66 -19.90 -5.76 -8.23
C GLU A 66 -19.72 -4.50 -7.37
N PRO A 67 -20.80 -3.85 -6.93
CA PRO A 67 -20.71 -2.72 -6.01
C PRO A 67 -20.02 -3.10 -4.68
N LEU A 68 -19.37 -2.13 -4.06
CA LEU A 68 -18.87 -2.22 -2.69
C LEU A 68 -20.00 -2.61 -1.72
N TYR A 69 -19.76 -3.61 -0.86
CA TYR A 69 -20.66 -4.04 0.20
C TYR A 69 -20.07 -3.76 1.59
N ILE A 70 -20.78 -2.99 2.42
CA ILE A 70 -20.45 -2.79 3.82
C ILE A 70 -21.44 -3.55 4.68
N ALA A 71 -20.97 -4.54 5.42
CA ALA A 71 -21.78 -5.42 6.25
C ALA A 71 -22.26 -4.73 7.54
N LYS A 72 -23.24 -5.34 8.21
CA LYS A 72 -23.63 -4.88 9.55
C LYS A 72 -22.45 -4.96 10.53
N GLY A 73 -22.07 -3.82 11.11
CA GLY A 73 -20.89 -3.69 11.98
C GLY A 73 -19.61 -3.35 11.23
N GLY A 74 -19.62 -3.33 9.89
CA GLY A 74 -18.57 -2.73 9.10
C GLY A 74 -18.62 -1.20 9.20
N HIS A 75 -17.47 -0.55 9.26
CA HIS A 75 -17.34 0.90 9.35
C HIS A 75 -16.23 1.39 8.44
N VAL A 76 -16.49 2.43 7.67
CA VAL A 76 -15.50 3.05 6.76
C VAL A 76 -15.52 4.55 7.00
N GLU A 77 -14.35 5.12 7.31
CA GLU A 77 -14.18 6.53 7.59
C GLU A 77 -12.96 7.08 6.86
N ARG A 78 -13.10 8.26 6.22
CA ARG A 78 -12.00 8.96 5.53
C ARG A 78 -11.16 8.02 4.64
N SER A 79 -11.80 7.20 3.83
CA SER A 79 -11.11 6.16 3.06
C SER A 79 -11.67 6.07 1.65
N ILE A 80 -10.85 5.64 0.71
CA ILE A 80 -11.26 5.30 -0.65
C ILE A 80 -11.29 3.79 -0.75
N MET A 81 -12.39 3.23 -1.26
CA MET A 81 -12.53 1.80 -1.51
C MET A 81 -12.98 1.54 -2.94
N GLY A 82 -12.35 0.58 -3.57
CA GLY A 82 -12.68 0.13 -4.91
C GLY A 82 -13.99 -0.66 -4.99
N GLU A 83 -14.43 -0.91 -6.22
CA GLU A 83 -15.57 -1.79 -6.51
C GLU A 83 -15.28 -3.24 -6.10
N GLY A 84 -16.30 -4.05 -5.87
CA GLY A 84 -16.17 -5.46 -5.49
C GLY A 84 -15.70 -5.73 -4.06
N CYS A 85 -15.42 -4.69 -3.27
CA CYS A 85 -14.97 -4.88 -1.89
C CYS A 85 -16.10 -5.36 -0.97
N GLU A 86 -15.75 -6.23 -0.02
CA GLU A 86 -16.61 -6.66 1.08
C GLU A 86 -15.99 -6.22 2.42
N CYS A 87 -16.63 -5.30 3.14
CA CYS A 87 -16.12 -4.78 4.42
C CYS A 87 -16.96 -5.25 5.60
N TYR A 88 -16.41 -6.15 6.41
CA TYR A 88 -16.98 -6.62 7.68
C TYR A 88 -16.25 -6.05 8.90
N GLY A 89 -15.17 -5.27 8.68
CA GLY A 89 -14.30 -4.68 9.69
C GLY A 89 -14.41 -3.16 9.74
N HIS A 90 -13.38 -2.53 10.27
CA HIS A 90 -13.23 -1.09 10.37
C HIS A 90 -12.07 -0.61 9.50
N VAL A 91 -12.33 0.38 8.65
CA VAL A 91 -11.34 1.00 7.76
C VAL A 91 -11.32 2.50 8.02
N GLU A 92 -10.16 3.03 8.34
CA GLU A 92 -9.95 4.44 8.64
C GLU A 92 -8.72 4.96 7.89
N HIS A 93 -8.84 6.13 7.26
CA HIS A 93 -7.76 6.86 6.59
C HIS A 93 -6.88 5.95 5.72
N SER A 94 -7.52 5.20 4.81
CA SER A 94 -6.86 4.16 4.02
C SER A 94 -7.36 4.14 2.58
N VAL A 95 -6.53 3.61 1.69
CA VAL A 95 -6.86 3.40 0.28
C VAL A 95 -6.92 1.90 0.01
N ILE A 96 -8.09 1.43 -0.39
CA ILE A 96 -8.40 0.02 -0.62
C ILE A 96 -8.72 -0.20 -2.10
N GLY A 97 -7.99 -1.07 -2.77
CA GLY A 97 -8.19 -1.46 -4.16
C GLY A 97 -9.49 -2.22 -4.39
N ALA A 98 -9.72 -2.63 -5.62
CA ALA A 98 -10.91 -3.41 -6.00
C ALA A 98 -10.84 -4.86 -5.46
N ASN A 99 -12.00 -5.49 -5.27
CA ASN A 99 -12.14 -6.91 -4.84
C ASN A 99 -11.48 -7.26 -3.50
N VAL A 100 -11.24 -6.30 -2.62
CA VAL A 100 -10.65 -6.58 -1.30
C VAL A 100 -11.72 -7.06 -0.34
N LYS A 101 -11.43 -8.16 0.38
CA LYS A 101 -12.29 -8.70 1.44
C LYS A 101 -11.68 -8.41 2.80
N ILE A 102 -12.44 -7.79 3.69
CA ILE A 102 -12.01 -7.40 5.03
C ILE A 102 -12.85 -8.14 6.06
N GLY A 103 -12.21 -9.04 6.81
CA GLY A 103 -12.85 -9.93 7.78
C GLY A 103 -13.45 -9.21 8.99
N ARG A 104 -14.25 -9.95 9.78
CA ARG A 104 -14.91 -9.42 10.99
C ARG A 104 -13.90 -9.03 12.05
N GLY A 105 -14.11 -7.88 12.67
CA GLY A 105 -13.22 -7.38 13.71
C GLY A 105 -11.83 -6.91 13.21
N ALA A 106 -11.59 -6.95 11.92
CA ALA A 106 -10.38 -6.36 11.35
C ALA A 106 -10.41 -4.83 11.48
N VAL A 107 -9.25 -4.22 11.76
CA VAL A 107 -9.05 -2.78 11.88
C VAL A 107 -7.88 -2.38 10.98
N ILE A 108 -8.14 -1.54 9.99
CA ILE A 108 -7.14 -1.05 9.03
C ILE A 108 -7.04 0.46 9.16
N ARG A 109 -5.82 0.98 9.38
CA ARG A 109 -5.52 2.40 9.48
C ARG A 109 -4.30 2.80 8.68
N ASP A 110 -4.34 4.02 8.15
CA ASP A 110 -3.20 4.66 7.47
C ASP A 110 -2.52 3.75 6.44
N SER A 111 -3.30 2.93 5.71
CA SER A 111 -2.77 1.82 4.94
C SER A 111 -3.27 1.80 3.49
N ILE A 112 -2.47 1.17 2.64
CA ILE A 112 -2.80 0.90 1.25
C ILE A 112 -2.93 -0.60 1.10
N ILE A 113 -4.12 -1.07 0.69
CA ILE A 113 -4.38 -2.47 0.37
C ILE A 113 -4.73 -2.53 -1.11
N MET A 114 -3.92 -3.21 -1.90
CA MET A 114 -4.14 -3.31 -3.35
C MET A 114 -5.17 -4.40 -3.69
N CYS A 115 -5.51 -4.49 -4.97
CA CYS A 115 -6.63 -5.30 -5.47
C CYS A 115 -6.52 -6.79 -5.11
N ASP A 116 -7.66 -7.48 -5.11
CA ASP A 116 -7.78 -8.94 -4.98
C ASP A 116 -7.17 -9.51 -3.69
N THR A 117 -7.05 -8.71 -2.64
CA THR A 117 -6.45 -9.08 -1.35
C THR A 117 -7.50 -9.49 -0.33
N GLU A 118 -7.24 -10.57 0.40
CA GLU A 118 -8.09 -11.08 1.48
C GLU A 118 -7.46 -10.80 2.84
N ILE A 119 -8.17 -10.09 3.71
CA ILE A 119 -7.79 -9.81 5.10
C ILE A 119 -8.69 -10.62 6.03
N GLY A 120 -8.09 -11.44 6.87
CA GLY A 120 -8.77 -12.30 7.83
C GLY A 120 -9.49 -11.55 8.94
N SER A 121 -10.05 -12.32 9.88
CA SER A 121 -10.79 -11.79 11.03
C SER A 121 -9.86 -11.33 12.16
N ASN A 122 -10.25 -10.30 12.92
CA ASN A 122 -9.50 -9.74 14.05
C ASN A 122 -8.07 -9.30 13.70
N VAL A 123 -7.83 -8.93 12.46
CA VAL A 123 -6.55 -8.42 11.98
C VAL A 123 -6.41 -6.96 12.35
N THR A 124 -5.22 -6.54 12.78
CA THR A 124 -4.89 -5.12 12.95
C THR A 124 -3.80 -4.73 11.96
N ILE A 125 -4.10 -3.76 11.11
CA ILE A 125 -3.16 -3.23 10.12
C ILE A 125 -2.98 -1.74 10.38
N ASP A 126 -1.75 -1.34 10.64
CA ASP A 126 -1.36 0.04 10.84
C ASP A 126 -0.19 0.39 9.93
N LYS A 127 -0.31 1.50 9.20
CA LYS A 127 0.72 2.08 8.35
C LYS A 127 1.45 1.05 7.47
N SER A 128 0.67 0.40 6.58
CA SER A 128 1.13 -0.73 5.77
C SER A 128 0.82 -0.53 4.29
N ILE A 129 1.64 -1.13 3.44
CA ILE A 129 1.38 -1.30 2.02
C ILE A 129 1.31 -2.80 1.74
N ILE A 130 0.15 -3.29 1.33
CA ILE A 130 -0.07 -4.67 0.94
C ILE A 130 -0.37 -4.68 -0.56
N ALA A 131 0.47 -5.37 -1.32
CA ALA A 131 0.34 -5.47 -2.77
C ALA A 131 -0.82 -6.40 -3.18
N GLU A 132 -0.98 -6.60 -4.46
CA GLU A 132 -2.11 -7.33 -5.05
C GLU A 132 -2.11 -8.83 -4.71
N ASN A 133 -3.30 -9.42 -4.72
CA ASN A 133 -3.51 -10.87 -4.59
C ASN A 133 -2.91 -11.50 -3.32
N CYS A 134 -2.86 -10.73 -2.22
CA CYS A 134 -2.33 -11.20 -0.94
C CYS A 134 -3.40 -11.85 -0.07
N LYS A 135 -2.97 -12.74 0.82
CA LYS A 135 -3.81 -13.31 1.87
C LYS A 135 -3.18 -13.07 3.23
N VAL A 136 -3.90 -12.39 4.10
CA VAL A 136 -3.53 -12.16 5.50
C VAL A 136 -4.46 -12.99 6.37
N GLY A 137 -3.88 -13.90 7.13
CA GLY A 137 -4.62 -14.82 8.01
C GLY A 137 -5.34 -14.12 9.15
N ASP A 138 -6.03 -14.90 9.98
CA ASP A 138 -6.77 -14.40 11.13
C ASP A 138 -5.83 -13.97 12.28
N ASN A 139 -6.26 -13.00 13.09
CA ASN A 139 -5.56 -12.53 14.29
C ASN A 139 -4.14 -11.99 14.04
N VAL A 140 -3.82 -11.56 12.83
CA VAL A 140 -2.53 -10.96 12.45
C VAL A 140 -2.45 -9.51 12.92
N THR A 141 -1.25 -9.07 13.30
CA THR A 141 -0.98 -7.66 13.63
C THR A 141 0.18 -7.15 12.78
N LEU A 142 -0.06 -6.10 11.98
CA LEU A 142 0.95 -5.40 11.17
C LEU A 142 1.21 -4.00 11.73
N GLY A 143 2.48 -3.60 11.77
CA GLY A 143 2.88 -2.25 12.17
C GLY A 143 3.11 -2.06 13.67
N PHE A 144 3.32 -3.15 14.43
CA PHE A 144 3.56 -3.05 15.87
C PHE A 144 5.00 -2.62 16.20
N GLY A 145 5.18 -2.19 17.46
CA GLY A 145 6.50 -1.96 18.06
C GLY A 145 7.19 -0.68 17.59
N GLN A 146 8.48 -0.60 17.88
CA GLN A 146 9.33 0.55 17.52
C GLN A 146 9.93 0.38 16.12
N GLU A 147 10.18 1.50 15.48
CA GLU A 147 10.91 1.50 14.21
C GLU A 147 12.36 1.09 14.44
N LYS A 148 12.83 0.13 13.66
CA LYS A 148 14.24 -0.27 13.55
C LYS A 148 14.68 -0.15 12.11
N PRO A 149 15.97 0.12 11.83
CA PRO A 149 16.51 0.12 10.47
C PRO A 149 16.28 -1.24 9.80
N ASN A 150 15.90 -1.23 8.53
CA ASN A 150 15.71 -2.47 7.78
C ASN A 150 17.03 -3.13 7.42
N VAL A 151 17.15 -4.43 7.70
CA VAL A 151 18.40 -5.18 7.49
C VAL A 151 18.76 -5.41 6.03
N LEU A 152 17.78 -5.38 5.11
CA LEU A 152 18.01 -5.56 3.68
C LEU A 152 18.37 -4.25 2.99
N ASN A 153 17.54 -3.22 3.19
CA ASN A 153 17.76 -1.90 2.60
C ASN A 153 16.96 -0.81 3.34
N GLU A 154 17.64 -0.08 4.22
CA GLU A 154 17.04 0.99 5.01
C GLU A 154 16.51 2.15 4.16
N SER A 155 17.10 2.40 2.99
CA SER A 155 16.66 3.49 2.11
C SER A 155 15.34 3.19 1.39
N ILE A 156 14.95 1.92 1.29
CA ILE A 156 13.70 1.47 0.65
C ILE A 156 12.63 1.17 1.70
N TYR A 157 12.96 0.33 2.70
CA TYR A 157 12.04 -0.14 3.73
C TYR A 157 12.21 0.67 5.01
N SER A 158 11.57 1.81 5.04
CA SER A 158 11.65 2.81 6.11
C SER A 158 10.29 3.47 6.35
N PHE A 159 10.27 4.61 6.98
CA PHE A 159 9.07 5.42 7.25
C PHE A 159 8.05 4.77 8.18
N GLY A 160 8.41 3.73 8.92
CA GLY A 160 7.50 2.96 9.77
C GLY A 160 6.56 2.02 9.02
N LEU A 161 6.75 1.83 7.72
CA LEU A 161 5.88 1.02 6.87
C LEU A 161 6.14 -0.48 7.02
N VAL A 162 5.06 -1.27 7.01
CA VAL A 162 5.11 -2.69 6.71
C VAL A 162 4.83 -2.85 5.21
N THR A 163 5.69 -3.55 4.49
CA THR A 163 5.53 -3.77 3.05
C THR A 163 5.37 -5.25 2.76
N ILE A 164 4.24 -5.62 2.13
CA ILE A 164 3.95 -6.99 1.71
C ILE A 164 3.86 -6.99 0.19
N GLY A 165 4.71 -7.79 -0.45
CA GLY A 165 4.77 -7.95 -1.91
C GLY A 165 3.59 -8.75 -2.46
N GLU A 166 3.37 -8.68 -3.77
CA GLU A 166 2.28 -9.37 -4.47
C GLU A 166 2.32 -10.91 -4.24
N ASP A 167 1.17 -11.55 -4.39
CA ASP A 167 0.98 -13.00 -4.24
C ASP A 167 1.44 -13.56 -2.88
N SER A 168 1.57 -12.71 -1.85
CA SER A 168 2.06 -13.14 -0.54
C SER A 168 0.96 -13.72 0.34
N VAL A 169 1.34 -14.69 1.17
CA VAL A 169 0.47 -15.30 2.17
C VAL A 169 1.09 -15.13 3.55
N ILE A 170 0.34 -14.55 4.47
CA ILE A 170 0.72 -14.36 5.88
C ILE A 170 -0.12 -15.33 6.73
N PRO A 171 0.47 -16.22 7.53
CA PRO A 171 -0.26 -17.17 8.36
C PRO A 171 -1.00 -16.49 9.52
N ASP A 172 -1.88 -17.25 10.16
CA ASP A 172 -2.66 -16.77 11.30
C ASP A 172 -1.79 -16.39 12.51
N GLY A 173 -2.25 -15.41 13.29
CA GLY A 173 -1.74 -15.09 14.62
C GLY A 173 -0.37 -14.42 14.69
N VAL A 174 0.28 -14.15 13.57
CA VAL A 174 1.62 -13.55 13.58
C VAL A 174 1.59 -12.04 13.80
N LYS A 175 2.70 -11.51 14.34
CA LYS A 175 2.91 -10.09 14.55
C LYS A 175 4.10 -9.60 13.75
N ILE A 176 3.91 -8.55 12.99
CA ILE A 176 4.89 -8.02 12.04
C ILE A 176 5.18 -6.57 12.40
N GLY A 177 6.44 -6.29 12.71
CA GLY A 177 6.91 -4.97 13.15
C GLY A 177 7.08 -3.98 12.00
N LYS A 178 7.41 -2.74 12.35
CA LYS A 178 7.62 -1.63 11.40
C LYS A 178 8.90 -1.77 10.59
N ASN A 179 8.95 -1.13 9.43
CA ASN A 179 10.09 -1.17 8.49
C ASN A 179 10.43 -2.59 8.02
N THR A 180 9.45 -3.47 7.92
CA THR A 180 9.62 -4.84 7.46
C THR A 180 9.22 -5.01 6.00
N ALA A 181 9.80 -6.02 5.36
CA ALA A 181 9.44 -6.42 4.00
C ALA A 181 9.19 -7.94 3.95
N ILE A 182 8.05 -8.32 3.40
CA ILE A 182 7.67 -9.72 3.22
C ILE A 182 7.27 -9.93 1.76
N SER A 183 7.75 -11.02 1.16
CA SER A 183 7.34 -11.43 -0.18
C SER A 183 7.28 -12.95 -0.29
N GLY A 184 6.19 -13.45 -0.88
CA GLY A 184 5.92 -14.86 -1.12
C GLY A 184 5.12 -15.54 -0.02
N VAL A 185 4.93 -16.85 -0.15
CA VAL A 185 4.13 -17.65 0.79
C VAL A 185 4.93 -17.93 2.05
N THR A 186 4.47 -17.40 3.18
CA THR A 186 5.10 -17.62 4.49
C THR A 186 4.29 -18.58 5.37
N TYR A 187 4.95 -19.24 6.29
CA TYR A 187 4.39 -20.23 7.21
C TYR A 187 4.74 -19.85 8.66
N GLU A 188 4.05 -20.39 9.64
CA GLU A 188 4.27 -20.11 11.06
C GLU A 188 5.74 -20.28 11.49
N GLU A 189 6.44 -21.28 10.93
CA GLU A 189 7.86 -21.56 11.18
C GLU A 189 8.85 -20.48 10.70
N ASP A 190 8.40 -19.58 9.83
CA ASP A 190 9.20 -18.45 9.36
C ASP A 190 9.25 -17.31 10.39
N TYR A 191 8.38 -17.37 11.39
CA TYR A 191 8.23 -16.34 12.42
C TYR A 191 8.71 -16.86 13.78
N LYS A 192 9.78 -16.27 14.30
CA LYS A 192 10.29 -16.66 15.61
C LYS A 192 9.25 -16.32 16.69
N ASP A 193 8.75 -17.33 17.38
CA ASP A 193 7.69 -17.19 18.38
C ASP A 193 6.44 -16.44 17.86
N GLY A 194 6.12 -16.59 16.57
CA GLY A 194 5.02 -15.88 15.91
C GLY A 194 5.27 -14.40 15.63
N VAL A 195 6.52 -13.94 15.66
CA VAL A 195 6.89 -12.53 15.54
C VAL A 195 7.95 -12.33 14.47
N LEU A 196 7.76 -11.32 13.62
CA LEU A 196 8.79 -10.69 12.79
C LEU A 196 9.07 -9.30 13.37
N GLU A 197 10.24 -9.13 13.95
CA GLU A 197 10.64 -7.87 14.60
C GLU A 197 10.80 -6.73 13.59
N GLY A 198 10.71 -5.48 14.08
CA GLY A 198 10.92 -4.31 13.25
C GLY A 198 12.27 -4.34 12.52
N GLY A 199 12.27 -3.98 11.23
CA GLY A 199 13.45 -3.97 10.37
C GLY A 199 13.83 -5.32 9.76
N GLU A 200 13.20 -6.42 10.14
CA GLU A 200 13.47 -7.75 9.59
C GLU A 200 12.78 -7.97 8.22
N VAL A 201 13.17 -9.04 7.54
CA VAL A 201 12.71 -9.31 6.17
C VAL A 201 12.47 -10.82 5.99
N ILE A 202 11.37 -11.18 5.34
CA ILE A 202 11.13 -12.54 4.83
C ILE A 202 10.87 -12.43 3.33
N ILE A 203 11.84 -12.86 2.51
CA ILE A 203 11.66 -12.93 1.06
C ILE A 203 11.82 -14.38 0.64
N LYS A 204 10.69 -14.98 0.27
CA LYS A 204 10.67 -16.31 -0.36
C LYS A 204 10.84 -16.08 -1.86
N ALA A 205 11.78 -16.77 -2.48
CA ALA A 205 11.87 -16.81 -3.93
C ALA A 205 10.53 -17.33 -4.45
N GLY A 206 9.84 -16.51 -5.22
CA GLY A 206 8.63 -16.98 -5.88
C GLY A 206 9.00 -18.17 -6.73
N ASP A 207 8.24 -19.25 -6.61
CA ASP A 207 8.25 -20.30 -7.63
C ASP A 207 7.80 -19.62 -8.91
N GLY A 208 8.79 -19.23 -9.73
CA GLY A 208 8.55 -18.50 -10.97
C GLY A 208 7.59 -19.29 -11.84
N LYS A 209 6.41 -18.72 -12.02
CA LYS A 209 5.52 -19.09 -13.13
C LYS A 209 5.80 -18.21 -14.32
#